data_89bfbf588e965d92b77354d9006fc637
#
_entry.id   89bfbf588e965d92b77354d9006fc637
#
_cell.length_a   1.000
_cell.length_b   1.000
_cell.length_c   1.000
_cell.angle_alpha   90.00
_cell.angle_beta   90.00
_cell.angle_gamma   90.00
#
_symmetry.space_group_name_H-M   'P 1'
#
loop_
_entity.id
_entity.type
_entity.pdbx_description
1 polymer ?
#
loop_
_entity_poly.entity_id
_entity_poly.type
_entity_poly.pdbx_seq_one_letter_code
_entity_poly.pdbx_strand_id
1 'polypeptide(L)'
;MKIYLVQHGEHLGKEMDPQQSLSKKGTTDIERLGHFLNEKKIEIARILHSSKHRAEQTAAILASSLSSSKKIEFHQGLEPLDPVSPIVDEINQQQHDIMLVGHMPFMGKLIGKLVLLNEDRSIVAFVPGTIACLERTDEGKWLINWIRRP
;
A
#
# COMPACT_ATOMS: atom_id res chain seq x y z
N MET A 1 -7.70 -7.70 -12.60
CA MET A 1 -7.76 -6.82 -11.41
C MET A 1 -6.41 -6.77 -10.75
N LYS A 2 -5.99 -5.58 -10.38
CA LYS A 2 -4.70 -5.34 -9.73
C LYS A 2 -4.91 -4.75 -8.34
N ILE A 3 -3.99 -5.06 -7.43
CA ILE A 3 -3.89 -4.37 -6.15
C ILE A 3 -2.52 -3.75 -6.01
N TYR A 4 -2.49 -2.61 -5.35
CA TYR A 4 -1.27 -1.84 -5.12
C TYR A 4 -1.03 -1.77 -3.63
N LEU A 5 0.05 -2.37 -3.16
CA LEU A 5 0.39 -2.45 -1.74
C LEU A 5 1.56 -1.51 -1.46
N VAL A 6 1.32 -0.50 -0.65
CA VAL A 6 2.29 0.57 -0.36
C VAL A 6 2.64 0.56 1.12
N GLN A 7 3.93 0.51 1.43
CA GLN A 7 4.40 0.89 2.76
C GLN A 7 4.45 2.42 2.84
N HIS A 8 3.90 3.00 3.90
CA HIS A 8 3.97 4.45 4.13
C HIS A 8 5.38 5.00 3.92
N GLY A 9 5.50 6.28 3.60
CA GLY A 9 6.78 6.94 3.44
C GLY A 9 7.59 7.02 4.74
N GLU A 10 8.89 7.35 4.61
CA GLU A 10 9.74 7.62 5.77
C GLU A 10 9.09 8.69 6.66
N HIS A 11 9.15 8.49 7.96
CA HIS A 11 8.53 9.39 8.94
C HIS A 11 9.50 9.81 10.04
N LEU A 12 9.14 10.89 10.73
CA LEU A 12 9.88 11.37 11.88
C LEU A 12 9.67 10.42 13.08
N GLY A 13 10.66 10.36 13.96
CA GLY A 13 10.53 9.65 15.22
C GLY A 13 9.60 10.36 16.20
N LYS A 14 9.08 9.64 17.18
CA LYS A 14 8.18 10.19 18.22
C LYS A 14 8.77 11.36 18.98
N GLU A 15 10.10 11.40 19.14
CA GLU A 15 10.81 12.46 19.85
C GLU A 15 10.77 13.79 19.09
N MET A 16 10.77 13.73 17.76
CA MET A 16 10.70 14.92 16.90
C MET A 16 9.25 15.33 16.62
N ASP A 17 8.38 14.35 16.47
CA ASP A 17 6.96 14.54 16.20
C ASP A 17 6.15 13.40 16.83
N PRO A 18 5.33 13.68 17.86
CA PRO A 18 4.49 12.65 18.48
C PRO A 18 3.56 11.92 17.49
N GLN A 19 3.15 12.59 16.41
CA GLN A 19 2.31 12.00 15.37
C GLN A 19 3.09 11.17 14.36
N GLN A 20 4.41 11.22 14.41
CA GLN A 20 5.28 10.53 13.44
C GLN A 20 4.90 10.83 11.99
N SER A 21 4.73 12.11 11.67
CA SER A 21 4.46 12.60 10.33
C SER A 21 5.58 12.22 9.36
N LEU A 22 5.28 12.21 8.07
CA LEU A 22 6.30 11.96 7.05
C LEU A 22 7.45 12.97 7.19
N SER A 23 8.67 12.47 7.06
CA SER A 23 9.85 13.33 6.95
C SER A 23 9.85 14.06 5.60
N LYS A 24 10.71 15.05 5.45
CA LYS A 24 10.90 15.74 4.16
C LYS A 24 11.27 14.75 3.05
N LYS A 25 12.18 13.81 3.36
CA LYS A 25 12.56 12.75 2.42
C LYS A 25 11.37 11.85 2.11
N GLY A 26 10.62 11.42 3.12
CA GLY A 26 9.43 10.59 2.92
C GLY A 26 8.39 11.25 2.04
N THR A 27 8.11 12.54 2.26
CA THR A 27 7.19 13.31 1.42
C THR A 27 7.66 13.36 -0.03
N THR A 28 8.94 13.66 -0.26
CA THR A 28 9.53 13.69 -1.61
C THR A 28 9.46 12.33 -2.31
N ASP A 29 9.79 11.25 -1.58
CA ASP A 29 9.73 9.89 -2.12
C ASP A 29 8.30 9.52 -2.56
N ILE A 30 7.30 9.87 -1.77
CA ILE A 30 5.90 9.58 -2.09
C ILE A 30 5.38 10.45 -3.24
N GLU A 31 5.78 11.72 -3.31
CA GLU A 31 5.47 12.58 -4.46
C GLU A 31 6.03 11.99 -5.76
N ARG A 32 7.26 11.51 -5.75
CA ARG A 32 7.88 10.83 -6.90
C ARG A 32 7.13 9.57 -7.29
N LEU A 33 6.70 8.79 -6.31
CA LEU A 33 5.86 7.61 -6.55
C LEU A 33 4.54 8.03 -7.22
N GLY A 34 3.90 9.07 -6.73
CA GLY A 34 2.68 9.62 -7.32
C GLY A 34 2.85 10.01 -8.78
N HIS A 35 3.94 10.72 -9.10
CA HIS A 35 4.28 11.07 -10.49
C HIS A 35 4.44 9.84 -11.38
N PHE A 36 5.18 8.83 -10.90
CA PHE A 36 5.36 7.57 -11.62
C PHE A 36 4.01 6.89 -11.92
N LEU A 37 3.13 6.81 -10.93
CA LEU A 37 1.81 6.20 -11.10
C LEU A 37 0.96 6.95 -12.11
N ASN A 38 1.03 8.29 -12.09
CA ASN A 38 0.31 9.14 -13.03
C ASN A 38 0.84 8.99 -14.47
N GLU A 39 2.15 8.95 -14.65
CA GLU A 39 2.77 8.69 -15.96
C GLU A 39 2.36 7.34 -16.54
N LYS A 40 2.22 6.34 -15.69
CA LYS A 40 1.74 5.01 -16.08
C LYS A 40 0.23 4.95 -16.28
N LYS A 41 -0.48 6.05 -16.09
CA LYS A 41 -1.95 6.15 -16.22
C LYS A 41 -2.67 5.10 -15.39
N ILE A 42 -2.17 4.86 -14.17
CA ILE A 42 -2.77 3.91 -13.25
C ILE A 42 -4.06 4.48 -12.70
N GLU A 43 -5.14 3.72 -12.83
CA GLU A 43 -6.46 4.07 -12.33
C GLU A 43 -6.78 3.21 -11.10
N ILE A 44 -7.19 3.86 -10.03
CA ILE A 44 -7.49 3.21 -8.75
C ILE A 44 -8.85 3.70 -8.28
N ALA A 45 -9.75 2.76 -7.97
CA ALA A 45 -11.08 3.09 -7.49
C ALA A 45 -11.07 3.60 -6.05
N ARG A 46 -10.28 2.96 -5.18
CA ARG A 46 -10.22 3.28 -3.75
C ARG A 46 -8.79 3.20 -3.23
N ILE A 47 -8.46 4.08 -2.31
CA ILE A 47 -7.20 4.05 -1.56
C ILE A 47 -7.58 3.87 -0.08
N LEU A 48 -7.20 2.73 0.48
CA LEU A 48 -7.47 2.36 1.86
C LEU A 48 -6.19 2.52 2.68
N HIS A 49 -6.28 3.11 3.87
CA HIS A 49 -5.12 3.31 4.74
C HIS A 49 -5.41 2.93 6.19
N SER A 50 -4.35 2.65 6.95
CA SER A 50 -4.45 2.38 8.39
C SER A 50 -4.76 3.66 9.18
N SER A 51 -4.97 3.52 10.48
CA SER A 51 -5.22 4.64 11.38
C SER A 51 -4.00 5.56 11.59
N LYS A 52 -2.80 5.12 11.23
CA LYS A 52 -1.58 5.89 11.49
C LYS A 52 -1.48 7.11 10.58
N HIS A 53 -1.12 8.25 11.17
CA HIS A 53 -1.02 9.52 10.44
C HIS A 53 -0.11 9.43 9.21
N ARG A 54 1.04 8.75 9.33
CA ARG A 54 1.98 8.55 8.21
C ARG A 54 1.38 7.76 7.02
N ALA A 55 0.47 6.84 7.30
CA ALA A 55 -0.24 6.10 6.24
C ALA A 55 -1.31 6.97 5.58
N GLU A 56 -2.05 7.73 6.37
CA GLU A 56 -3.02 8.72 5.87
C GLU A 56 -2.35 9.77 4.98
N GLN A 57 -1.21 10.35 5.43
CA GLN A 57 -0.45 11.31 4.63
C GLN A 57 0.03 10.72 3.31
N THR A 58 0.57 9.51 3.34
CA THR A 58 1.00 8.80 2.13
C THR A 58 -0.16 8.62 1.16
N ALA A 59 -1.31 8.16 1.64
CA ALA A 59 -2.51 7.98 0.83
C ALA A 59 -2.98 9.31 0.20
N ALA A 60 -2.97 10.40 0.97
CA ALA A 60 -3.38 11.72 0.49
C ALA A 60 -2.46 12.25 -0.62
N ILE A 61 -1.14 12.11 -0.48
CA ILE A 61 -0.18 12.54 -1.49
C ILE A 61 -0.37 11.72 -2.78
N LEU A 62 -0.51 10.39 -2.68
CA LEU A 62 -0.73 9.54 -3.85
C LEU A 62 -2.04 9.88 -4.55
N ALA A 63 -3.11 10.10 -3.80
CA ALA A 63 -4.40 10.47 -4.36
C ALA A 63 -4.35 11.78 -5.12
N SER A 64 -3.62 12.78 -4.62
CA SER A 64 -3.49 14.09 -5.28
C SER A 64 -2.73 14.01 -6.60
N SER A 65 -1.86 13.02 -6.76
CA SER A 65 -1.05 12.84 -7.98
C SER A 65 -1.80 12.08 -9.09
N LEU A 66 -2.82 11.30 -8.73
CA LEU A 66 -3.57 10.49 -9.70
C LEU A 66 -4.68 11.32 -10.35
N SER A 67 -4.87 11.14 -11.66
CA SER A 67 -5.79 11.95 -12.47
C SER A 67 -7.27 11.67 -12.21
N SER A 68 -7.61 10.45 -11.83
CA SER A 68 -9.00 10.06 -11.64
C SER A 68 -9.50 10.38 -10.21
N SER A 69 -10.78 10.68 -10.10
CA SER A 69 -11.44 10.82 -8.80
C SER A 69 -11.44 9.49 -8.07
N LYS A 70 -10.91 9.46 -6.86
CA LYS A 70 -10.84 8.26 -6.06
C LYS A 70 -11.25 8.53 -4.62
N LYS A 71 -11.71 7.50 -3.98
CA LYS A 71 -12.10 7.54 -2.60
C LYS A 71 -10.91 7.16 -1.71
N ILE A 72 -10.54 8.06 -0.81
CA ILE A 72 -9.54 7.81 0.23
C ILE A 72 -10.30 7.55 1.51
N GLU A 73 -10.00 6.43 2.18
CA GLU A 73 -10.70 6.10 3.40
C GLU A 73 -9.84 5.31 4.38
N PHE A 74 -10.04 5.60 5.66
CA PHE A 74 -9.54 4.73 6.71
C PHE A 74 -10.21 3.36 6.59
N HIS A 75 -9.42 2.31 6.75
CA HIS A 75 -9.91 0.94 6.76
C HIS A 75 -9.37 0.19 7.97
N GLN A 76 -10.26 -0.38 8.77
CA GLN A 76 -9.88 -1.23 9.88
C GLN A 76 -9.21 -2.51 9.37
N GLY A 77 -8.21 -3.00 10.09
CA GLY A 77 -7.53 -4.25 9.72
C GLY A 77 -6.23 -4.06 8.92
N LEU A 78 -5.72 -2.83 8.81
CA LEU A 78 -4.47 -2.49 8.12
C LEU A 78 -3.35 -2.06 9.07
N GLU A 79 -3.51 -2.27 10.37
CA GLU A 79 -2.48 -1.91 11.35
C GLU A 79 -1.26 -2.86 11.25
N PRO A 80 -0.07 -2.43 11.74
CA PRO A 80 1.16 -3.23 11.57
C PRO A 80 1.07 -4.69 12.02
N LEU A 81 0.32 -4.95 13.09
CA LEU A 81 0.22 -6.29 13.70
C LEU A 81 -1.15 -6.94 13.53
N ASP A 82 -2.01 -6.38 12.71
CA ASP A 82 -3.31 -6.98 12.42
C ASP A 82 -3.16 -8.32 11.67
N PRO A 83 -4.09 -9.26 11.84
CA PRO A 83 -4.12 -10.48 11.04
C PRO A 83 -4.42 -10.15 9.58
N VAL A 84 -3.80 -10.86 8.64
CA VAL A 84 -3.97 -10.59 7.20
C VAL A 84 -5.18 -11.28 6.59
N SER A 85 -5.68 -12.34 7.20
CA SER A 85 -6.76 -13.16 6.63
C SER A 85 -8.03 -12.37 6.29
N PRO A 86 -8.54 -11.46 7.15
CA PRO A 86 -9.73 -10.67 6.80
C PRO A 86 -9.55 -9.80 5.56
N ILE A 87 -8.36 -9.20 5.40
CA ILE A 87 -8.03 -8.37 4.24
C ILE A 87 -7.88 -9.22 2.99
N VAL A 88 -7.29 -10.42 3.09
CA VAL A 88 -7.21 -11.37 1.97
C VAL A 88 -8.61 -11.72 1.46
N ASP A 89 -9.54 -12.01 2.35
CA ASP A 89 -10.92 -12.35 1.98
C ASP A 89 -11.59 -11.16 1.28
N GLU A 90 -11.41 -9.95 1.79
CA GLU A 90 -11.96 -8.73 1.20
C GLU A 90 -11.34 -8.44 -0.18
N ILE A 91 -10.02 -8.56 -0.33
CA ILE A 91 -9.31 -8.38 -1.60
C ILE A 91 -9.84 -9.35 -2.65
N ASN A 92 -10.07 -10.60 -2.28
CA ASN A 92 -10.57 -11.61 -3.22
C ASN A 92 -11.99 -11.34 -3.72
N GLN A 93 -12.76 -10.51 -3.01
CA GLN A 93 -14.11 -10.10 -3.40
C GLN A 93 -14.12 -8.82 -4.24
N GLN A 94 -12.99 -8.10 -4.35
CA GLN A 94 -12.92 -6.87 -5.12
C GLN A 94 -13.03 -7.12 -6.63
N GLN A 95 -13.68 -6.20 -7.33
CA GLN A 95 -13.82 -6.22 -8.79
C GLN A 95 -13.05 -5.10 -9.49
N HIS A 96 -12.58 -4.12 -8.72
CA HIS A 96 -11.87 -2.95 -9.23
C HIS A 96 -10.49 -2.84 -8.57
N ASP A 97 -9.57 -2.22 -9.28
CA ASP A 97 -8.23 -1.98 -8.77
C ASP A 97 -8.27 -1.07 -7.54
N ILE A 98 -7.60 -1.50 -6.49
CA ILE A 98 -7.52 -0.76 -5.22
C ILE A 98 -6.06 -0.63 -4.76
N MET A 99 -5.82 0.36 -3.91
CA MET A 99 -4.55 0.57 -3.25
C MET A 99 -4.72 0.45 -1.73
N LEU A 100 -3.78 -0.25 -1.09
CA LEU A 100 -3.69 -0.34 0.36
C LEU A 100 -2.40 0.35 0.81
N VAL A 101 -2.50 1.24 1.77
CA VAL A 101 -1.36 1.93 2.37
C VAL A 101 -1.24 1.53 3.83
N GLY A 102 -0.15 0.91 4.17
CA GLY A 102 0.04 0.36 5.51
C GLY A 102 1.52 0.24 5.89
N HIS A 103 1.86 -0.83 6.57
CA HIS A 103 3.06 -0.98 7.37
C HIS A 103 3.69 -2.36 7.18
N MET A 104 4.95 -2.48 7.58
CA MET A 104 5.55 -3.77 7.90
C MET A 104 5.30 -4.10 9.39
N PRO A 105 5.17 -5.36 9.78
CA PRO A 105 5.27 -6.58 8.94
C PRO A 105 4.00 -6.93 8.15
N PHE A 106 2.90 -6.20 8.32
CA PHE A 106 1.60 -6.52 7.70
C PHE A 106 1.71 -6.72 6.18
N MET A 107 2.31 -5.77 5.45
CA MET A 107 2.40 -5.83 3.99
C MET A 107 3.18 -7.05 3.50
N GLY A 108 4.27 -7.41 4.18
CA GLY A 108 5.05 -8.61 3.86
C GLY A 108 4.25 -9.90 4.06
N LYS A 109 3.52 -9.99 5.17
CA LYS A 109 2.64 -11.13 5.45
C LYS A 109 1.49 -11.22 4.44
N LEU A 110 0.91 -10.09 4.09
CA LEU A 110 -0.18 -10.04 3.11
C LEU A 110 0.27 -10.56 1.74
N ILE A 111 1.42 -10.13 1.25
CA ILE A 111 1.96 -10.62 -0.03
C ILE A 111 2.27 -12.11 0.06
N GLY A 112 2.91 -12.56 1.13
CA GLY A 112 3.19 -13.99 1.32
C GLY A 112 1.91 -14.83 1.30
N LYS A 113 0.86 -14.36 1.96
CA LYS A 113 -0.44 -15.05 1.99
C LYS A 113 -1.11 -15.08 0.62
N LEU A 114 -1.11 -13.96 -0.11
CA LEU A 114 -1.74 -13.87 -1.43
C LEU A 114 -1.00 -14.71 -2.49
N VAL A 115 0.33 -14.59 -2.55
CA VAL A 115 1.13 -15.18 -3.62
C VAL A 115 1.54 -16.62 -3.31
N LEU A 116 1.95 -16.90 -2.08
CA LEU A 116 2.48 -18.21 -1.67
C LEU A 116 1.52 -19.00 -0.78
N LEU A 117 0.36 -18.46 -0.44
CA LEU A 117 -0.58 -19.03 0.53
C LEU A 117 0.06 -19.26 1.92
N ASN A 118 1.11 -18.50 2.22
CA ASN A 118 1.88 -18.61 3.46
C ASN A 118 2.36 -17.23 3.93
N GLU A 119 1.73 -16.70 4.97
CA GLU A 119 2.05 -15.38 5.53
C GLU A 119 3.42 -15.30 6.21
N ASP A 120 4.01 -16.44 6.55
CA ASP A 120 5.32 -16.50 7.21
C ASP A 120 6.49 -16.42 6.23
N ARG A 121 6.22 -16.39 4.92
CA ARG A 121 7.25 -16.28 3.89
C ARG A 121 7.30 -14.84 3.34
N SER A 122 8.38 -14.16 3.66
CA SER A 122 8.66 -12.81 3.13
C SER A 122 9.35 -12.93 1.77
N ILE A 123 8.76 -12.35 0.73
CA ILE A 123 9.27 -12.40 -0.64
C ILE A 123 9.53 -11.01 -1.23
N VAL A 124 9.25 -9.95 -0.50
CA VAL A 124 9.51 -8.57 -0.92
C VAL A 124 10.26 -7.83 0.18
N ALA A 125 11.38 -7.22 -0.19
CA ALA A 125 12.15 -6.37 0.71
C ALA A 125 11.52 -4.96 0.73
N PHE A 126 10.53 -4.77 1.59
CA PHE A 126 9.91 -3.46 1.79
C PHE A 126 10.83 -2.53 2.56
N VAL A 127 10.89 -1.29 2.09
CA VAL A 127 11.36 -0.12 2.84
C VAL A 127 10.29 0.96 2.74
N PRO A 128 10.28 1.98 3.60
CA PRO A 128 9.29 3.05 3.52
C PRO A 128 9.20 3.65 2.10
N GLY A 129 7.99 3.74 1.55
CA GLY A 129 7.75 4.22 0.20
C GLY A 129 7.79 3.15 -0.89
N THR A 130 8.01 1.89 -0.55
CA THR A 130 7.93 0.78 -1.51
C THR A 130 6.48 0.50 -1.90
N ILE A 131 6.26 0.24 -3.18
CA ILE A 131 4.98 -0.21 -3.72
C ILE A 131 5.19 -1.56 -4.44
N ALA A 132 4.25 -2.47 -4.23
CA ALA A 132 4.15 -3.73 -4.98
C ALA A 132 2.81 -3.78 -5.70
N CYS A 133 2.83 -4.04 -6.99
CA CYS A 133 1.64 -4.28 -7.80
C CYS A 133 1.45 -5.78 -7.98
N LEU A 134 0.33 -6.29 -7.50
CA LEU A 134 -0.08 -7.69 -7.68
C LEU A 134 -1.24 -7.77 -8.66
N GLU A 135 -1.29 -8.82 -9.44
CA GLU A 135 -2.35 -9.06 -10.41
C GLU A 135 -3.00 -10.41 -10.13
N ARG A 136 -4.34 -10.42 -10.13
CA ARG A 136 -5.12 -11.65 -10.00
C ARG A 136 -5.39 -12.23 -11.39
N THR A 137 -4.99 -13.48 -11.58
CA THR A 137 -5.28 -14.24 -12.82
C THR A 137 -6.76 -14.64 -12.89
N ASP A 138 -7.21 -15.06 -14.07
CA ASP A 138 -8.56 -15.58 -14.27
C ASP A 138 -8.83 -16.82 -13.40
N GLU A 139 -7.80 -17.57 -13.04
CA GLU A 139 -7.87 -18.73 -12.16
C GLU A 139 -7.93 -18.35 -10.66
N GLY A 140 -7.87 -17.07 -10.35
CA GLY A 140 -7.89 -16.56 -8.97
C GLY A 140 -6.55 -16.56 -8.25
N LYS A 141 -5.46 -16.81 -8.94
CA LYS A 141 -4.10 -16.76 -8.38
C LYS A 141 -3.55 -15.34 -8.41
N TRP A 142 -2.77 -15.00 -7.38
CA TRP A 142 -2.08 -13.72 -7.30
C TRP A 142 -0.63 -13.84 -7.72
N LEU A 143 -0.20 -12.95 -8.60
CA LEU A 143 1.19 -12.84 -9.07
C LEU A 143 1.72 -11.45 -8.79
N ILE A 144 3.00 -11.35 -8.46
CA ILE A 144 3.68 -10.05 -8.40
C ILE A 144 3.93 -9.59 -9.83
N ASN A 145 3.34 -8.46 -10.19
CA ASN A 145 3.50 -7.87 -11.53
C ASN A 145 4.78 -7.01 -11.58
N TRP A 146 4.93 -6.10 -10.63
CA TRP A 146 6.14 -5.28 -10.48
C TRP A 146 6.26 -4.71 -9.06
N ILE A 147 7.46 -4.29 -8.72
CA ILE A 147 7.79 -3.64 -7.45
C ILE A 147 8.62 -2.41 -7.76
N ARG A 148 8.40 -1.32 -7.02
CA ARG A 148 9.23 -0.12 -7.08
C ARG A 148 9.60 0.31 -5.67
N ARG A 149 10.88 0.55 -5.46
CA ARG A 149 11.43 1.15 -4.23
C ARG A 149 11.76 2.62 -4.48
N PRO A 150 11.70 3.47 -3.44
CA PRO A 150 12.10 4.87 -3.60
C PRO A 150 13.57 5.04 -3.94
#